data_24b4efb1a553de8c53a9a387aafa6fec
#
_entry.id   24b4efb1a553de8c53a9a387aafa6fec
#
_cell.length_a   1.000
_cell.length_b   1.000
_cell.length_c   1.000
_cell.angle_alpha   90.00
_cell.angle_beta   90.00
_cell.angle_gamma   90.00
#
_symmetry.space_group_name_H-M   'P 1'
#
loop_
_entity.id
_entity.type
_entity.pdbx_description
1 polymer ?
#
loop_
_entity_poly.entity_id
_entity_poly.type
_entity_poly.pdbx_seq_one_letter_code
_entity_poly.pdbx_strand_id
1 'polypeptide(L)'
;MAEEKNEGLVLLDFWVSPFGQRCRIALAEKGIPYEYSEQELLGAKSDLLLRSNPVHKKIPVLLHDGRPVSESLIILNYLDEAFRPDPAVSSSRNKLLLPSDPYAGAQARFWAAYSDKVYELGTRLWKLKGEARAQARAELLQVLTHLDGQLGDREFFGGEEFGFVDVAIVPFVPWLPSYERYGEFSVDEAAPRLAAWARRCAGRESVAGSLHPPEKVDEFITMLKKHYGIE
;
A
#
# COMPACT_ATOMS: atom_id res chain seq x y z
N MET A 1 32.44 -10.55 -15.40
CA MET A 1 31.23 -11.38 -15.22
C MET A 1 30.11 -10.63 -15.90
N ALA A 2 29.44 -11.25 -16.88
CA ALA A 2 28.32 -10.60 -17.57
C ALA A 2 27.19 -10.41 -16.54
N GLU A 3 26.72 -9.15 -16.37
CA GLU A 3 25.47 -8.90 -15.66
C GLU A 3 24.36 -9.62 -16.43
N GLU A 4 23.69 -10.58 -15.81
CA GLU A 4 22.44 -11.12 -16.34
C GLU A 4 21.51 -9.93 -16.53
N LYS A 5 21.20 -9.61 -17.79
CA LYS A 5 20.11 -8.70 -18.12
C LYS A 5 18.82 -9.39 -17.70
N ASN A 6 18.31 -9.04 -16.52
CA ASN A 6 16.93 -9.35 -16.15
C ASN A 6 16.02 -8.51 -17.07
N GLU A 7 15.67 -9.08 -18.22
CA GLU A 7 14.65 -8.51 -19.09
C GLU A 7 13.29 -8.75 -18.40
N GLY A 8 12.59 -7.65 -18.07
CA GLY A 8 11.29 -7.72 -17.44
C GLY A 8 11.19 -6.95 -16.11
N LEU A 9 10.12 -7.21 -15.37
CA LEU A 9 9.85 -6.56 -14.10
C LEU A 9 10.22 -7.47 -12.93
N VAL A 10 11.00 -6.95 -11.96
CA VAL A 10 11.28 -7.59 -10.67
C VAL A 10 10.86 -6.65 -9.56
N LEU A 11 10.02 -7.11 -8.65
CA LEU A 11 9.59 -6.34 -7.48
C LEU A 11 10.37 -6.80 -6.25
N LEU A 12 11.26 -5.95 -5.73
CA LEU A 12 11.91 -6.15 -4.44
C LEU A 12 10.93 -5.70 -3.34
N ASP A 13 10.46 -6.63 -2.53
CA ASP A 13 9.40 -6.38 -1.57
C ASP A 13 9.56 -7.26 -0.32
N PHE A 14 8.68 -7.07 0.63
CA PHE A 14 8.54 -7.91 1.82
C PHE A 14 7.06 -8.24 2.02
N TRP A 15 6.74 -9.49 2.27
CA TRP A 15 5.40 -10.08 2.20
C TRP A 15 4.29 -9.26 2.88
N VAL A 16 4.53 -8.69 4.06
CA VAL A 16 3.53 -7.94 4.84
C VAL A 16 3.56 -6.44 4.60
N SER A 17 4.54 -5.94 3.83
CA SER A 17 4.69 -4.50 3.60
C SER A 17 3.47 -3.90 2.89
N PRO A 18 2.72 -2.99 3.50
CA PRO A 18 1.57 -2.37 2.83
C PRO A 18 2.02 -1.54 1.61
N PHE A 19 3.22 -1.00 1.63
CA PHE A 19 3.77 -0.24 0.51
C PHE A 19 4.13 -1.15 -0.68
N GLY A 20 4.64 -2.36 -0.42
CA GLY A 20 4.85 -3.36 -1.46
C GLY A 20 3.55 -3.94 -1.99
N GLN A 21 2.56 -4.15 -1.11
CA GLN A 21 1.23 -4.59 -1.50
C GLN A 21 0.54 -3.62 -2.48
N ARG A 22 0.78 -2.30 -2.39
CA ARG A 22 0.35 -1.33 -3.40
C ARG A 22 0.85 -1.72 -4.80
N CYS A 23 2.13 -2.04 -4.91
CA CYS A 23 2.74 -2.43 -6.18
C CYS A 23 2.17 -3.74 -6.70
N ARG A 24 2.01 -4.75 -5.83
CA ARG A 24 1.42 -6.05 -6.19
C ARG A 24 -0.01 -5.91 -6.70
N ILE A 25 -0.85 -5.13 -6.00
CA ILE A 25 -2.24 -4.87 -6.43
C ILE A 25 -2.26 -4.12 -7.76
N ALA A 26 -1.43 -3.09 -7.93
CA ALA A 26 -1.35 -2.33 -9.18
C ALA A 26 -0.94 -3.21 -10.37
N LEU A 27 0.06 -4.05 -10.19
CA LEU A 27 0.52 -5.01 -11.21
C LEU A 27 -0.59 -6.01 -11.57
N ALA A 28 -1.30 -6.54 -10.56
CA ALA A 28 -2.43 -7.45 -10.75
C ALA A 28 -3.62 -6.78 -11.47
N GLU A 29 -4.01 -5.56 -11.07
CA GLU A 29 -5.10 -4.79 -11.73
C GLU A 29 -4.78 -4.50 -13.19
N LYS A 30 -3.51 -4.28 -13.51
CA LYS A 30 -3.05 -4.04 -14.88
C LYS A 30 -2.74 -5.33 -15.67
N GLY A 31 -2.76 -6.49 -15.02
CA GLY A 31 -2.42 -7.77 -15.66
C GLY A 31 -0.96 -7.85 -16.11
N ILE A 32 -0.05 -7.17 -15.42
CA ILE A 32 1.37 -7.09 -15.76
C ILE A 32 2.12 -8.18 -15.00
N PRO A 33 2.78 -9.13 -15.69
CA PRO A 33 3.59 -10.17 -15.06
C PRO A 33 4.88 -9.57 -14.48
N TYR A 34 5.33 -10.11 -13.35
CA TYR A 34 6.57 -9.70 -12.70
C TYR A 34 7.17 -10.85 -11.89
N GLU A 35 8.47 -10.78 -11.62
CA GLU A 35 9.16 -11.63 -10.66
C GLU A 35 9.07 -10.99 -9.26
N TYR A 36 8.71 -11.78 -8.25
CA TYR A 36 8.71 -11.35 -6.86
C TYR A 36 10.03 -11.73 -6.19
N SER A 37 10.72 -10.74 -5.62
CA SER A 37 11.98 -10.92 -4.90
C SER A 37 11.82 -10.51 -3.44
N GLU A 38 11.62 -11.50 -2.56
CA GLU A 38 11.50 -11.29 -1.12
C GLU A 38 12.77 -10.69 -0.55
N GLN A 39 12.62 -9.66 0.28
CA GLN A 39 13.72 -8.96 0.95
C GLN A 39 13.68 -9.15 2.46
N GLU A 40 14.85 -9.35 3.07
CA GLU A 40 14.96 -9.38 4.53
C GLU A 40 14.92 -7.94 5.10
N LEU A 41 14.03 -7.69 6.07
CA LEU A 41 13.90 -6.38 6.71
C LEU A 41 14.45 -6.32 8.15
N LEU A 42 14.49 -7.46 8.85
CA LEU A 42 14.92 -7.52 10.25
C LEU A 42 16.39 -7.91 10.41
N GLY A 43 17.01 -8.38 9.33
CA GLY A 43 18.42 -8.73 9.24
C GLY A 43 19.22 -7.80 8.34
N ALA A 44 20.24 -8.36 7.69
CA ALA A 44 21.05 -7.63 6.72
C ALA A 44 20.29 -7.45 5.41
N LYS A 45 20.20 -6.21 4.96
CA LYS A 45 19.60 -5.89 3.64
C LYS A 45 20.46 -6.47 2.52
N SER A 46 19.81 -6.96 1.46
CA SER A 46 20.52 -7.51 0.31
C SER A 46 21.33 -6.44 -0.43
N ASP A 47 22.44 -6.85 -1.02
CA ASP A 47 23.26 -5.98 -1.88
C ASP A 47 22.44 -5.44 -3.06
N LEU A 48 21.49 -6.24 -3.58
CA LEU A 48 20.60 -5.82 -4.65
C LEU A 48 19.74 -4.66 -4.19
N LEU A 49 19.09 -4.72 -3.03
CA LEU A 49 18.30 -3.63 -2.48
C LEU A 49 19.15 -2.38 -2.23
N LEU A 50 20.34 -2.56 -1.65
CA LEU A 50 21.23 -1.43 -1.34
C LEU A 50 21.73 -0.71 -2.60
N ARG A 51 22.01 -1.44 -3.69
CA ARG A 51 22.39 -0.85 -4.99
C ARG A 51 21.21 -0.20 -5.69
N SER A 52 20.02 -0.82 -5.62
CA SER A 52 18.82 -0.35 -6.32
C SER A 52 18.17 0.87 -5.65
N ASN A 53 18.31 1.01 -4.33
CA ASN A 53 17.81 2.17 -3.58
C ASN A 53 18.87 2.67 -2.57
N PRO A 54 19.97 3.26 -3.04
CA PRO A 54 21.08 3.69 -2.18
C PRO A 54 20.72 4.85 -1.26
N VAL A 55 19.66 5.63 -1.61
CA VAL A 55 19.22 6.81 -0.84
C VAL A 55 18.43 6.36 0.39
N HIS A 56 17.31 5.66 0.20
CA HIS A 56 16.42 5.27 1.29
C HIS A 56 16.70 3.88 1.82
N LYS A 57 17.30 3.00 1.00
CA LYS A 57 17.59 1.60 1.34
C LYS A 57 16.34 0.86 1.84
N LYS A 58 15.20 1.15 1.23
CA LYS A 58 13.86 0.64 1.60
C LYS A 58 13.20 -0.05 0.42
N ILE A 59 12.34 -0.99 0.73
CA ILE A 59 11.36 -1.58 -0.18
C ILE A 59 10.08 -0.70 -0.19
N PRO A 60 9.21 -0.80 -1.23
CA PRO A 60 9.41 -1.56 -2.45
C PRO A 60 10.39 -0.87 -3.42
N VAL A 61 11.01 -1.68 -4.27
CA VAL A 61 11.73 -1.20 -5.46
C VAL A 61 11.27 -2.05 -6.64
N LEU A 62 10.85 -1.42 -7.73
CA LEU A 62 10.56 -2.08 -8.99
C LEU A 62 11.78 -1.95 -9.91
N LEU A 63 12.34 -3.07 -10.32
CA LEU A 63 13.34 -3.11 -11.40
C LEU A 63 12.62 -3.32 -12.72
N HIS A 64 12.84 -2.45 -13.70
CA HIS A 64 12.36 -2.62 -15.07
C HIS A 64 13.57 -2.66 -16.00
N ASP A 65 13.85 -3.82 -16.55
CA ASP A 65 15.08 -4.09 -17.33
C ASP A 65 16.34 -3.65 -16.56
N GLY A 66 16.41 -4.03 -15.28
CA GLY A 66 17.50 -3.68 -14.37
C GLY A 66 17.52 -2.23 -13.87
N ARG A 67 16.63 -1.35 -14.35
CA ARG A 67 16.56 0.07 -13.91
C ARG A 67 15.62 0.21 -12.72
N PRO A 68 16.08 0.72 -11.56
CA PRO A 68 15.29 0.79 -10.36
C PRO A 68 14.32 2.00 -10.34
N VAL A 69 13.09 1.75 -9.91
CA VAL A 69 12.09 2.75 -9.54
C VAL A 69 11.74 2.53 -8.08
N SER A 70 11.94 3.54 -7.23
CA SER A 70 11.68 3.48 -5.79
C SER A 70 10.48 4.34 -5.42
N GLU A 71 9.93 4.12 -4.22
CA GLU A 71 8.74 4.73 -3.64
C GLU A 71 7.43 4.18 -4.26
N SER A 72 6.58 3.58 -3.40
CA SER A 72 5.39 2.85 -3.87
C SER A 72 4.45 3.69 -4.74
N LEU A 73 4.18 4.95 -4.36
CA LEU A 73 3.31 5.83 -5.15
C LEU A 73 3.97 6.28 -6.46
N ILE A 74 5.29 6.41 -6.49
CA ILE A 74 6.04 6.68 -7.73
C ILE A 74 5.99 5.45 -8.64
N ILE A 75 6.14 4.23 -8.07
CA ILE A 75 5.98 2.98 -8.83
C ILE A 75 4.58 2.89 -9.45
N LEU A 76 3.51 3.22 -8.71
CA LEU A 76 2.15 3.23 -9.25
C LEU A 76 2.01 4.20 -10.44
N ASN A 77 2.53 5.43 -10.32
CA ASN A 77 2.52 6.39 -11.43
C ASN A 77 3.32 5.86 -12.64
N TYR A 78 4.51 5.29 -12.37
CA TYR A 78 5.36 4.71 -13.40
C TYR A 78 4.65 3.59 -14.17
N LEU A 79 3.93 2.70 -13.46
CA LEU A 79 3.16 1.63 -14.09
C LEU A 79 2.05 2.17 -15.01
N ASP A 80 1.39 3.26 -14.62
CA ASP A 80 0.39 3.92 -15.47
C ASP A 80 0.99 4.57 -16.71
N GLU A 81 2.18 5.13 -16.60
CA GLU A 81 2.87 5.81 -17.70
C GLU A 81 3.56 4.85 -18.66
N ALA A 82 4.24 3.83 -18.11
CA ALA A 82 5.02 2.86 -18.91
C ALA A 82 4.16 1.78 -19.56
N PHE A 83 3.03 1.43 -18.93
CA PHE A 83 2.12 0.37 -19.38
C PHE A 83 0.73 0.94 -19.62
N ARG A 84 0.61 1.79 -20.64
CA ARG A 84 -0.69 2.37 -21.02
C ARG A 84 -1.57 1.32 -21.69
N PRO A 85 -2.90 1.37 -21.46
CA PRO A 85 -3.83 0.56 -22.22
C PRO A 85 -3.68 0.81 -23.72
N ASP A 86 -3.67 -0.23 -24.53
CA ASP A 86 -3.75 -0.10 -25.98
C ASP A 86 -5.20 0.14 -26.37
N PRO A 87 -5.56 1.30 -26.96
CA PRO A 87 -6.92 1.59 -27.40
C PRO A 87 -7.47 0.60 -28.43
N ALA A 88 -6.60 -0.09 -29.17
CA ALA A 88 -6.97 -1.08 -30.15
C ALA A 88 -7.34 -2.45 -29.54
N VAL A 89 -7.00 -2.69 -28.27
CA VAL A 89 -7.23 -3.95 -27.55
C VAL A 89 -8.37 -3.79 -26.56
N SER A 90 -9.59 -3.93 -27.03
CA SER A 90 -10.84 -3.77 -26.24
C SER A 90 -10.98 -4.73 -25.04
N SER A 91 -10.19 -5.82 -24.97
CA SER A 91 -10.23 -6.82 -23.90
C SER A 91 -9.07 -6.73 -22.92
N SER A 92 -8.25 -5.68 -22.98
CA SER A 92 -7.11 -5.51 -22.10
C SER A 92 -7.58 -5.31 -20.65
N ARG A 93 -7.11 -6.16 -19.73
CA ARG A 93 -7.24 -5.92 -18.28
C ARG A 93 -6.47 -4.68 -17.84
N ASN A 94 -5.50 -4.23 -18.64
CA ASN A 94 -4.70 -3.06 -18.36
C ASN A 94 -5.54 -1.79 -18.50
N LYS A 95 -5.86 -1.17 -17.38
CA LYS A 95 -6.53 0.13 -17.32
C LYS A 95 -5.65 1.13 -16.56
N LEU A 96 -5.88 2.42 -16.77
CA LEU A 96 -5.26 3.45 -15.96
C LEU A 96 -5.84 3.41 -14.54
N LEU A 97 -4.97 3.48 -13.55
CA LEU A 97 -5.36 3.62 -12.14
C LEU A 97 -5.65 5.07 -11.80
N LEU A 98 -4.89 6.00 -12.41
CA LEU A 98 -5.10 7.43 -12.26
C LEU A 98 -6.19 7.95 -13.20
N PRO A 99 -7.03 8.88 -12.73
CA PRO A 99 -7.92 9.64 -13.60
C PRO A 99 -7.15 10.37 -14.71
N SER A 100 -7.70 10.39 -15.92
CA SER A 100 -7.11 11.10 -17.06
C SER A 100 -7.24 12.62 -16.96
N ASP A 101 -8.23 13.12 -16.24
CA ASP A 101 -8.36 14.56 -15.96
C ASP A 101 -7.24 15.03 -15.03
N PRO A 102 -6.49 16.07 -15.39
CA PRO A 102 -5.32 16.52 -14.62
C PRO A 102 -5.65 16.93 -13.19
N TYR A 103 -6.81 17.56 -12.95
CA TYR A 103 -7.19 17.97 -11.59
C TYR A 103 -7.58 16.75 -10.74
N ALA A 104 -8.41 15.86 -11.28
CA ALA A 104 -8.78 14.62 -10.60
C ALA A 104 -7.53 13.76 -10.32
N GLY A 105 -6.58 13.69 -11.26
CA GLY A 105 -5.30 13.02 -11.07
C GLY A 105 -4.45 13.66 -9.95
N ALA A 106 -4.44 14.98 -9.83
CA ALA A 106 -3.76 15.69 -8.74
C ALA A 106 -4.41 15.38 -7.39
N GLN A 107 -5.76 15.40 -7.32
CA GLN A 107 -6.51 15.02 -6.12
C GLN A 107 -6.26 13.57 -5.72
N ALA A 108 -6.21 12.64 -6.69
CA ALA A 108 -5.91 11.24 -6.42
C ALA A 108 -4.51 11.07 -5.80
N ARG A 109 -3.50 11.76 -6.33
CA ARG A 109 -2.13 11.74 -5.75
C ARG A 109 -2.09 12.32 -4.34
N PHE A 110 -2.81 13.41 -4.10
CA PHE A 110 -2.91 14.02 -2.77
C PHE A 110 -3.49 13.04 -1.74
N TRP A 111 -4.63 12.40 -2.04
CA TRP A 111 -5.28 11.49 -1.13
C TRP A 111 -4.50 10.18 -0.92
N ALA A 112 -3.85 9.70 -1.97
CA ALA A 112 -2.94 8.55 -1.88
C ALA A 112 -1.76 8.85 -0.94
N ALA A 113 -1.11 10.01 -1.08
CA ALA A 113 -0.02 10.43 -0.19
C ALA A 113 -0.52 10.69 1.24
N TYR A 114 -1.70 11.31 1.40
CA TYR A 114 -2.31 11.54 2.70
C TYR A 114 -2.57 10.24 3.47
N SER A 115 -2.90 9.16 2.76
CA SER A 115 -3.20 7.85 3.36
C SER A 115 -2.02 7.21 4.08
N ASP A 116 -0.78 7.60 3.79
CA ASP A 116 0.43 7.11 4.48
C ASP A 116 0.38 7.37 5.99
N LYS A 117 -0.35 8.41 6.40
CA LYS A 117 -0.60 8.72 7.81
C LYS A 117 -1.33 7.60 8.56
N VAL A 118 -2.12 6.77 7.88
CA VAL A 118 -2.77 5.61 8.50
C VAL A 118 -1.73 4.65 9.07
N TYR A 119 -0.70 4.34 8.29
CA TYR A 119 0.39 3.46 8.73
C TYR A 119 1.30 4.15 9.75
N GLU A 120 1.67 5.40 9.51
CA GLU A 120 2.53 6.18 10.41
C GLU A 120 1.92 6.26 11.81
N LEU A 121 0.68 6.72 11.92
CA LEU A 121 -0.01 6.90 13.20
C LEU A 121 -0.43 5.56 13.81
N GLY A 122 -0.93 4.64 12.99
CA GLY A 122 -1.30 3.30 13.44
C GLY A 122 -0.12 2.54 14.06
N THR A 123 1.07 2.63 13.48
CA THR A 123 2.27 2.00 14.07
C THR A 123 2.69 2.63 15.40
N ARG A 124 2.37 3.90 15.64
CA ARG A 124 2.61 4.57 16.92
C ARG A 124 1.74 4.01 18.05
N LEU A 125 0.55 3.48 17.75
CA LEU A 125 -0.36 2.94 18.76
C LEU A 125 0.24 1.74 19.51
N TRP A 126 0.93 0.85 18.83
CA TRP A 126 1.56 -0.30 19.48
C TRP A 126 3.00 -0.01 19.94
N LYS A 127 3.63 1.07 19.46
CA LYS A 127 4.97 1.49 19.88
C LYS A 127 4.97 2.37 21.12
N LEU A 128 3.96 3.20 21.31
CA LEU A 128 3.90 4.22 22.36
C LEU A 128 2.96 3.82 23.49
N LYS A 129 3.08 4.51 24.64
CA LYS A 129 2.25 4.33 25.83
C LYS A 129 1.74 5.71 26.33
N GLY A 130 0.73 5.70 27.19
CA GLY A 130 0.23 6.90 27.87
C GLY A 130 -0.24 8.00 26.90
N GLU A 131 0.08 9.25 27.23
CA GLU A 131 -0.36 10.44 26.49
C GLU A 131 0.07 10.44 25.02
N ALA A 132 1.29 9.98 24.71
CA ALA A 132 1.78 9.90 23.33
C ALA A 132 0.98 8.91 22.46
N ARG A 133 0.48 7.79 23.05
CA ARG A 133 -0.45 6.88 22.37
C ARG A 133 -1.81 7.55 22.18
N ALA A 134 -2.33 8.22 23.20
CA ALA A 134 -3.62 8.93 23.12
C ALA A 134 -3.60 10.01 22.02
N GLN A 135 -2.51 10.75 21.92
CA GLN A 135 -2.32 11.73 20.85
C GLN A 135 -2.31 11.05 19.45
N ALA A 136 -1.54 9.98 19.27
CA ALA A 136 -1.49 9.24 18.01
C ALA A 136 -2.86 8.67 17.63
N ARG A 137 -3.65 8.19 18.60
CA ARG A 137 -5.03 7.75 18.41
C ARG A 137 -5.91 8.89 17.89
N ALA A 138 -5.88 10.05 18.55
CA ALA A 138 -6.70 11.20 18.13
C ALA A 138 -6.37 11.63 16.70
N GLU A 139 -5.09 11.70 16.35
CA GLU A 139 -4.63 12.04 15.01
C GLU A 139 -5.06 10.97 13.97
N LEU A 140 -4.97 9.67 14.32
CA LEU A 140 -5.41 8.59 13.44
C LEU A 140 -6.92 8.65 13.17
N LEU A 141 -7.74 8.84 14.20
CA LEU A 141 -9.18 8.99 14.07
C LEU A 141 -9.53 10.17 13.14
N GLN A 142 -8.82 11.28 13.24
CA GLN A 142 -9.00 12.41 12.33
C GLN A 142 -8.65 12.02 10.88
N VAL A 143 -7.57 11.28 10.65
CA VAL A 143 -7.20 10.80 9.30
C VAL A 143 -8.27 9.87 8.74
N LEU A 144 -8.78 8.91 9.54
CA LEU A 144 -9.84 8.00 9.11
C LEU A 144 -11.14 8.77 8.77
N THR A 145 -11.51 9.77 9.59
CA THR A 145 -12.67 10.63 9.32
C THR A 145 -12.51 11.43 8.01
N HIS A 146 -11.32 11.95 7.73
CA HIS A 146 -11.05 12.65 6.47
C HIS A 146 -11.17 11.71 5.26
N LEU A 147 -10.64 10.49 5.35
CA LEU A 147 -10.75 9.48 4.29
C LEU A 147 -12.20 9.03 4.09
N ASP A 148 -12.95 8.82 5.19
CA ASP A 148 -14.38 8.49 5.15
C ASP A 148 -15.19 9.59 4.46
N GLY A 149 -14.94 10.85 4.81
CA GLY A 149 -15.57 12.02 4.20
C GLY A 149 -15.21 12.18 2.71
N GLN A 150 -13.94 11.92 2.35
CA GLN A 150 -13.51 11.96 0.96
C GLN A 150 -14.12 10.84 0.13
N LEU A 151 -14.28 9.65 0.69
CA LEU A 151 -15.00 8.56 0.03
C LEU A 151 -16.47 8.93 -0.19
N GLY A 152 -17.13 9.48 0.83
CA GLY A 152 -18.55 9.81 0.78
C GLY A 152 -19.40 8.57 0.46
N ASP A 153 -20.42 8.76 -0.36
CA ASP A 153 -21.34 7.67 -0.74
C ASP A 153 -20.89 6.92 -2.02
N ARG A 154 -19.66 7.17 -2.49
CA ARG A 154 -19.12 6.50 -3.67
C ARG A 154 -18.72 5.06 -3.37
N GLU A 155 -18.76 4.23 -4.40
CA GLU A 155 -18.34 2.83 -4.28
C GLU A 155 -16.83 2.72 -4.01
N PHE A 156 -16.03 3.50 -4.75
CA PHE A 156 -14.57 3.62 -4.61
C PHE A 156 -14.16 5.09 -4.59
N PHE A 157 -12.92 5.37 -4.24
CA PHE A 157 -12.41 6.75 -4.19
C PHE A 157 -12.42 7.45 -5.55
N GLY A 158 -12.33 6.69 -6.64
CA GLY A 158 -12.46 7.19 -8.02
C GLY A 158 -13.91 7.29 -8.53
N GLY A 159 -14.91 6.91 -7.75
CA GLY A 159 -16.31 6.82 -8.14
C GLY A 159 -16.79 5.37 -8.21
N GLU A 160 -17.19 4.90 -9.40
CA GLU A 160 -17.66 3.52 -9.62
C GLU A 160 -16.51 2.53 -9.81
N GLU A 161 -15.30 3.00 -10.10
CA GLU A 161 -14.16 2.16 -10.39
C GLU A 161 -13.10 2.19 -9.31
N PHE A 162 -12.56 1.00 -9.01
CA PHE A 162 -11.37 0.82 -8.18
C PHE A 162 -10.15 1.42 -8.89
N GLY A 163 -9.47 2.38 -8.24
CA GLY A 163 -8.43 3.18 -8.87
C GLY A 163 -7.23 3.46 -7.95
N PHE A 164 -6.46 4.48 -8.31
CA PHE A 164 -5.18 4.83 -7.71
C PHE A 164 -5.25 5.02 -6.18
N VAL A 165 -6.27 5.72 -5.69
CA VAL A 165 -6.45 5.99 -4.27
C VAL A 165 -6.80 4.71 -3.51
N ASP A 166 -7.65 3.88 -4.11
CA ASP A 166 -8.06 2.60 -3.53
C ASP A 166 -6.85 1.66 -3.38
N VAL A 167 -6.02 1.55 -4.44
CA VAL A 167 -4.75 0.80 -4.41
C VAL A 167 -3.81 1.32 -3.33
N ALA A 168 -3.79 2.64 -3.12
CA ALA A 168 -2.92 3.25 -2.11
C ALA A 168 -3.37 2.96 -0.66
N ILE A 169 -4.69 2.85 -0.42
CA ILE A 169 -5.25 2.73 0.94
C ILE A 169 -5.48 1.28 1.35
N VAL A 170 -5.98 0.44 0.44
CA VAL A 170 -6.44 -0.92 0.78
C VAL A 170 -5.38 -1.81 1.47
N PRO A 171 -4.06 -1.65 1.24
CA PRO A 171 -3.05 -2.41 1.96
C PRO A 171 -2.97 -2.15 3.46
N PHE A 172 -3.55 -1.05 3.94
CA PHE A 172 -3.61 -0.77 5.38
C PHE A 172 -4.77 -1.50 6.08
N VAL A 173 -5.74 -2.01 5.34
CA VAL A 173 -6.94 -2.66 5.91
C VAL A 173 -6.58 -3.82 6.85
N PRO A 174 -5.68 -4.76 6.52
CA PRO A 174 -5.31 -5.85 7.42
C PRO A 174 -4.61 -5.40 8.72
N TRP A 175 -4.12 -4.16 8.77
CA TRP A 175 -3.48 -3.57 9.95
C TRP A 175 -4.48 -2.95 10.92
N LEU A 176 -5.67 -2.55 10.44
CA LEU A 176 -6.69 -1.84 11.22
C LEU A 176 -7.11 -2.59 12.49
N PRO A 177 -7.36 -3.91 12.48
CA PRO A 177 -7.76 -4.63 13.71
C PRO A 177 -6.71 -4.54 14.82
N SER A 178 -5.42 -4.57 14.48
CA SER A 178 -4.36 -4.34 15.47
C SER A 178 -4.36 -2.89 15.96
N TYR A 179 -4.59 -1.92 15.08
CA TYR A 179 -4.68 -0.51 15.47
C TYR A 179 -5.88 -0.23 16.38
N GLU A 180 -7.04 -0.82 16.08
CA GLU A 180 -8.25 -0.77 16.93
C GLU A 180 -7.95 -1.31 18.33
N ARG A 181 -7.34 -2.49 18.42
CA ARG A 181 -6.98 -3.13 19.68
C ARG A 181 -6.03 -2.29 20.53
N TYR A 182 -4.93 -1.77 19.92
CA TYR A 182 -3.94 -0.98 20.65
C TYR A 182 -4.40 0.45 20.94
N GLY A 183 -5.26 1.00 20.09
CA GLY A 183 -5.82 2.34 20.19
C GLY A 183 -7.15 2.41 20.94
N GLU A 184 -7.79 1.26 21.24
CA GLU A 184 -9.09 1.19 21.91
C GLU A 184 -10.16 2.03 21.21
N PHE A 185 -10.37 1.79 19.91
CA PHE A 185 -11.39 2.43 19.07
C PHE A 185 -11.96 1.43 18.07
N SER A 186 -13.03 1.81 17.37
CA SER A 186 -13.61 1.03 16.28
C SER A 186 -13.61 1.84 14.98
N VAL A 187 -13.13 1.23 13.88
CA VAL A 187 -13.18 1.83 12.55
C VAL A 187 -14.63 1.88 12.05
N ASP A 188 -15.45 0.87 12.35
CA ASP A 188 -16.87 0.87 12.00
C ASP A 188 -17.64 2.05 12.63
N GLU A 189 -17.25 2.48 13.83
CA GLU A 189 -17.86 3.64 14.50
C GLU A 189 -17.29 4.98 13.98
N ALA A 190 -15.95 5.05 13.81
CA ALA A 190 -15.28 6.29 13.48
C ALA A 190 -15.33 6.65 11.97
N ALA A 191 -15.41 5.64 11.10
CA ALA A 191 -15.33 5.77 9.64
C ALA A 191 -16.15 4.67 8.94
N PRO A 192 -17.50 4.67 9.09
CA PRO A 192 -18.37 3.57 8.66
C PRO A 192 -18.38 3.34 7.14
N ARG A 193 -18.24 4.39 6.33
CA ARG A 193 -18.15 4.28 4.87
C ARG A 193 -16.83 3.63 4.45
N LEU A 194 -15.74 4.03 5.11
CA LEU A 194 -14.41 3.45 4.89
C LEU A 194 -14.39 1.96 5.29
N ALA A 195 -15.04 1.59 6.39
CA ALA A 195 -15.18 0.20 6.80
C ALA A 195 -16.00 -0.62 5.78
N ALA A 196 -17.09 -0.07 5.26
CA ALA A 196 -17.89 -0.72 4.21
C ALA A 196 -17.10 -0.85 2.90
N TRP A 197 -16.32 0.17 2.52
CA TRP A 197 -15.41 0.14 1.37
C TRP A 197 -14.34 -0.94 1.52
N ALA A 198 -13.73 -1.07 2.70
CA ALA A 198 -12.72 -2.08 2.97
C ALA A 198 -13.26 -3.50 2.74
N ARG A 199 -14.50 -3.78 3.20
CA ARG A 199 -15.19 -5.06 2.96
C ARG A 199 -15.45 -5.31 1.47
N ARG A 200 -15.83 -4.28 0.69
CA ARG A 200 -15.98 -4.41 -0.78
C ARG A 200 -14.67 -4.72 -1.47
N CYS A 201 -13.60 -4.02 -1.10
CA CYS A 201 -12.26 -4.22 -1.68
C CYS A 201 -11.72 -5.63 -1.42
N ALA A 202 -12.00 -6.22 -0.25
CA ALA A 202 -11.54 -7.56 0.10
C ALA A 202 -12.02 -8.67 -0.87
N GLY A 203 -13.14 -8.45 -1.55
CA GLY A 203 -13.69 -9.36 -2.57
C GLY A 203 -13.01 -9.28 -3.94
N ARG A 204 -12.10 -8.32 -4.18
CA ARG A 204 -11.38 -8.21 -5.45
C ARG A 204 -10.22 -9.20 -5.52
N GLU A 205 -10.09 -9.89 -6.67
CA GLU A 205 -9.04 -10.89 -6.89
C GLU A 205 -7.63 -10.32 -6.65
N SER A 206 -7.35 -9.12 -7.17
CA SER A 206 -6.07 -8.41 -7.01
C SER A 206 -5.74 -8.10 -5.54
N VAL A 207 -6.76 -7.75 -4.76
CA VAL A 207 -6.64 -7.44 -3.34
C VAL A 207 -6.48 -8.72 -2.54
N ALA A 208 -7.38 -9.68 -2.72
CA ALA A 208 -7.35 -10.97 -2.01
C ALA A 208 -6.04 -11.75 -2.27
N GLY A 209 -5.51 -11.67 -3.50
CA GLY A 209 -4.24 -12.31 -3.86
C GLY A 209 -2.99 -11.59 -3.35
N SER A 210 -3.12 -10.34 -2.89
CA SER A 210 -1.99 -9.52 -2.44
C SER A 210 -1.93 -9.31 -0.95
N LEU A 211 -3.07 -9.29 -0.26
CA LEU A 211 -3.15 -9.04 1.17
C LEU A 211 -3.07 -10.34 1.97
N HIS A 212 -2.61 -10.21 3.20
CA HIS A 212 -2.60 -11.29 4.17
C HIS A 212 -3.73 -11.10 5.19
N PRO A 213 -4.21 -12.18 5.84
CA PRO A 213 -5.20 -12.08 6.90
C PRO A 213 -4.70 -11.21 8.06
N PRO A 214 -5.59 -10.46 8.75
CA PRO A 214 -5.21 -9.62 9.88
C PRO A 214 -4.43 -10.33 10.99
N GLU A 215 -4.71 -11.62 11.21
CA GLU A 215 -4.03 -12.44 12.20
C GLU A 215 -2.52 -12.56 11.90
N LYS A 216 -2.15 -12.67 10.61
CA LYS A 216 -0.75 -12.71 10.18
C LYS A 216 -0.05 -11.37 10.38
N VAL A 217 -0.76 -10.27 10.18
CA VAL A 217 -0.25 -8.93 10.47
C VAL A 217 -0.02 -8.76 11.97
N ASP A 218 -0.94 -9.26 12.80
CA ASP A 218 -0.82 -9.21 14.25
C ASP A 218 0.35 -10.06 14.80
N GLU A 219 0.55 -11.26 14.26
CA GLU A 219 1.72 -12.08 14.52
C GLU A 219 3.01 -11.31 14.19
N PHE A 220 3.04 -10.63 13.04
CA PHE A 220 4.18 -9.82 12.63
C PHE A 220 4.42 -8.62 13.56
N ILE A 221 3.37 -7.89 13.96
CA ILE A 221 3.48 -6.80 14.95
C ILE A 221 4.04 -7.33 16.27
N THR A 222 3.58 -8.50 16.72
CA THR A 222 4.05 -9.13 17.94
C THR A 222 5.56 -9.47 17.83
N MET A 223 6.01 -9.99 16.69
CA MET A 223 7.43 -10.24 16.41
C MET A 223 8.23 -8.93 16.40
N LEU A 224 7.72 -7.87 15.78
CA LEU A 224 8.36 -6.54 15.79
C LEU A 224 8.51 -5.98 17.19
N LYS A 225 7.47 -6.08 18.03
CA LYS A 225 7.52 -5.62 19.43
C LYS A 225 8.63 -6.35 20.19
N LYS A 226 8.74 -7.67 20.02
CA LYS A 226 9.81 -8.46 20.64
C LYS A 226 11.19 -8.03 20.11
N HIS A 227 11.32 -7.86 18.80
CA HIS A 227 12.58 -7.45 18.16
C HIS A 227 13.07 -6.08 18.66
N TYR A 228 12.16 -5.13 18.86
CA TYR A 228 12.49 -3.78 19.35
C TYR A 228 12.45 -3.63 20.87
N GLY A 229 12.20 -4.70 21.63
CA GLY A 229 12.10 -4.62 23.10
C GLY A 229 10.93 -3.76 23.59
N ILE A 230 9.82 -3.74 22.85
CA ILE A 230 8.60 -3.01 23.19
C ILE A 230 7.65 -4.00 23.88
N GLU A 231 7.40 -3.78 25.17
CA GLU A 231 6.45 -4.57 25.97
C GLU A 231 5.06 -3.88 26.05
#